data_23d1cd8346c2b7c168772cae3f46262d
#
_entry.id   23d1cd8346c2b7c168772cae3f46262d
#
_cell.length_a   1.000
_cell.length_b   1.000
_cell.length_c   1.000
_cell.angle_alpha   90.00
_cell.angle_beta   90.00
_cell.angle_gamma   90.00
#
_symmetry.space_group_name_H-M   'P 1'
#
loop_
_entity.id
_entity.type
_entity.pdbx_description
1 polymer ?
#
loop_
_entity_poly.entity_id
_entity_poly.type
_entity_poly.pdbx_seq_one_letter_code
_entity_poly.pdbx_strand_id
1 'polypeptide(L)'
;IDVSLVGSEMCIRDRQITTNGDYVKAIEVEGDFDKCQSMVKKAFNDEEIIRKIALTSANSINVARWLPQMFYYFLAYKKINNTKDNLFSVPSGNFGNICAGILSKSMGLPIHHFIASTNANDTIPRYIIDGLYDPHSTKKTISNAMDVSDPSNFIRIQKIFNSDLQKLRKNLSGFSFNDTETEDAMRLLYNSYDYLTCPHSAVGYLGLKKYMDMNKISNVNGIFISTAHCIKFKDVVENSINTSIK
;
A
#
# COMPACT_ATOMS: atom_id res chain seq x y z
N ILE A 1 6.60 23.16 -7.15
CA ILE A 1 6.77 22.04 -8.10
C ILE A 1 6.30 20.80 -7.39
N ASP A 2 5.14 20.34 -7.76
CA ASP A 2 4.60 19.10 -7.22
C ASP A 2 5.15 17.94 -8.05
N VAL A 3 6.15 17.22 -7.51
CA VAL A 3 6.66 16.00 -8.13
C VAL A 3 5.84 14.86 -7.55
N SER A 4 4.77 14.51 -8.23
CA SER A 4 4.00 13.32 -7.88
C SER A 4 4.63 12.10 -8.52
N LEU A 5 5.39 11.37 -7.72
CA LEU A 5 6.01 10.10 -8.09
C LEU A 5 5.05 8.96 -7.73
N VAL A 6 4.18 8.61 -8.63
CA VAL A 6 3.36 7.40 -8.52
C VAL A 6 3.53 6.61 -9.81
N GLY A 7 4.15 5.45 -9.71
CA GLY A 7 4.40 4.59 -10.85
C GLY A 7 3.12 3.95 -11.37
N SER A 8 2.62 4.43 -12.47
CA SER A 8 1.93 3.67 -13.50
C SER A 8 2.08 4.43 -14.82
N GLU A 9 2.63 3.78 -15.79
CA GLU A 9 3.21 4.41 -16.98
C GLU A 9 2.22 5.15 -17.88
N MET A 10 0.93 4.89 -17.86
CA MET A 10 -0.01 5.55 -18.79
C MET A 10 -1.01 6.53 -18.14
N CYS A 11 -1.76 6.12 -17.14
CA CYS A 11 -2.83 7.00 -16.63
C CYS A 11 -2.34 8.17 -15.78
N ILE A 12 -1.21 8.04 -15.10
CA ILE A 12 -0.65 9.11 -14.26
C ILE A 12 0.18 10.07 -15.11
N ARG A 13 0.94 9.55 -16.05
CA ARG A 13 1.67 10.33 -17.04
C ARG A 13 0.74 11.25 -17.80
N ASP A 14 -0.37 10.74 -18.34
CA ASP A 14 -1.31 11.56 -19.10
C ASP A 14 -2.00 12.61 -18.23
N ARG A 15 -2.42 12.27 -17.00
CA ARG A 15 -3.00 13.25 -16.09
C ARG A 15 -2.00 14.31 -15.64
N GLN A 16 -0.79 13.95 -15.31
CA GLN A 16 0.23 14.89 -14.86
C GLN A 16 0.74 15.79 -15.99
N ILE A 17 0.71 15.32 -17.22
CA ILE A 17 1.14 16.08 -18.39
C ILE A 17 -0.02 16.90 -18.98
N THR A 18 -1.25 16.42 -18.98
CA THR A 18 -2.36 17.00 -19.72
C THR A 18 -3.29 17.90 -18.90
N THR A 19 -3.32 17.76 -17.57
CA THR A 19 -4.24 18.52 -16.70
C THR A 19 -3.56 19.58 -15.85
N ASN A 20 -2.27 19.77 -16.04
CA ASN A 20 -1.46 20.64 -15.22
C ASN A 20 -1.50 22.07 -15.74
N GLY A 21 -1.93 23.00 -14.92
CA GLY A 21 -1.75 24.43 -15.19
C GLY A 21 -0.27 24.83 -15.16
N ASP A 22 -0.01 26.13 -15.33
CA ASP A 22 1.35 26.68 -15.45
C ASP A 22 2.27 26.39 -14.25
N TYR A 23 1.71 26.04 -13.12
CA TYR A 23 2.42 25.85 -11.84
C TYR A 23 2.83 24.41 -11.57
N VAL A 24 2.38 23.44 -12.38
CA VAL A 24 2.72 22.02 -12.19
C VAL A 24 3.60 21.57 -13.35
N LYS A 25 4.75 21.00 -13.03
CA LYS A 25 5.68 20.43 -14.00
C LYS A 25 5.86 18.95 -13.74
N ALA A 26 5.65 18.12 -14.76
CA ALA A 26 6.00 16.71 -14.74
C ALA A 26 7.45 16.56 -15.19
N ILE A 27 8.26 15.86 -14.40
CA ILE A 27 9.66 15.57 -14.72
C ILE A 27 9.81 14.05 -14.79
N GLU A 28 10.22 13.55 -15.94
CA GLU A 28 10.59 12.14 -16.11
C GLU A 28 12.01 11.91 -15.58
N VAL A 29 12.16 10.89 -14.74
CA VAL A 29 13.45 10.52 -14.17
C VAL A 29 13.83 9.13 -14.66
N GLU A 30 15.03 8.97 -15.18
CA GLU A 30 15.57 7.69 -15.58
C GLU A 30 15.90 6.85 -14.31
N GLY A 31 15.13 5.80 -14.08
CA GLY A 31 15.25 4.92 -12.92
C GLY A 31 13.92 4.39 -12.43
N ASP A 32 13.95 3.81 -11.23
CA ASP A 32 12.79 3.29 -10.53
C ASP A 32 12.24 4.27 -9.47
N PHE A 33 11.17 3.85 -8.81
CA PHE A 33 10.54 4.64 -7.75
C PHE A 33 11.49 4.89 -6.56
N ASP A 34 12.31 3.92 -6.20
CA ASP A 34 13.25 4.03 -5.07
C ASP A 34 14.33 5.07 -5.37
N LYS A 35 14.80 5.15 -6.62
CA LYS A 35 15.73 6.20 -7.06
C LYS A 35 15.09 7.59 -6.95
N CYS A 36 13.85 7.74 -7.41
CA CYS A 36 13.10 8.99 -7.27
C CYS A 36 12.93 9.39 -5.80
N GLN A 37 12.55 8.45 -4.93
CA GLN A 37 12.46 8.73 -3.49
C GLN A 37 13.80 9.14 -2.87
N SER A 38 14.90 8.50 -3.28
CA SER A 38 16.25 8.86 -2.83
C SER A 38 16.61 10.29 -3.22
N MET A 39 16.28 10.71 -4.45
CA MET A 39 16.50 12.10 -4.91
C MET A 39 15.69 13.10 -4.08
N VAL A 40 14.42 12.82 -3.83
CA VAL A 40 13.57 13.69 -2.98
C VAL A 40 14.13 13.78 -1.56
N LYS A 41 14.52 12.66 -0.95
CA LYS A 41 15.15 12.66 0.39
C LYS A 41 16.44 13.49 0.42
N LYS A 42 17.27 13.42 -0.64
CA LYS A 42 18.48 14.25 -0.75
C LYS A 42 18.12 15.74 -0.83
N ALA A 43 17.12 16.12 -1.63
CA ALA A 43 16.68 17.51 -1.72
C ALA A 43 16.18 18.07 -0.37
N PHE A 44 15.47 17.25 0.43
CA PHE A 44 15.03 17.63 1.78
C PHE A 44 16.16 17.76 2.80
N ASN A 45 17.35 17.23 2.51
CA ASN A 45 18.54 17.32 3.36
C ASN A 45 19.57 18.30 2.81
N ASP A 46 19.32 18.93 1.69
CA ASP A 46 20.21 19.89 1.05
C ASP A 46 19.94 21.30 1.60
N GLU A 47 20.89 21.82 2.36
CA GLU A 47 20.77 23.13 3.01
C GLU A 47 20.63 24.29 2.01
N GLU A 48 21.24 24.20 0.84
CA GLU A 48 21.14 25.26 -0.16
C GLU A 48 19.74 25.33 -0.75
N ILE A 49 19.14 24.16 -1.05
CA ILE A 49 17.76 24.07 -1.55
C ILE A 49 16.78 24.56 -0.48
N ILE A 50 16.92 24.08 0.77
CA ILE A 50 16.03 24.44 1.89
C ILE A 50 16.03 25.96 2.14
N ARG A 51 17.17 26.61 2.02
CA ARG A 51 17.28 28.08 2.19
C ARG A 51 16.56 28.86 1.09
N LYS A 52 16.48 28.30 -0.13
CA LYS A 52 15.89 28.98 -1.30
C LYS A 52 14.41 28.69 -1.50
N ILE A 53 13.96 27.50 -1.08
CA ILE A 53 12.61 26.99 -1.40
C ILE A 53 12.01 26.32 -0.17
N ALA A 54 10.74 26.66 0.13
CA ALA A 54 9.95 25.94 1.11
C ALA A 54 9.50 24.60 0.53
N LEU A 55 10.28 23.55 0.77
CA LEU A 55 9.97 22.21 0.26
C LEU A 55 8.82 21.56 1.04
N THR A 56 7.93 20.92 0.32
CA THR A 56 6.92 20.00 0.86
C THR A 56 6.82 18.77 -0.02
N SER A 57 6.14 17.73 0.46
CA SER A 57 5.93 16.51 -0.31
C SER A 57 4.50 16.02 -0.19
N ALA A 58 3.88 15.73 -1.33
CA ALA A 58 2.58 15.05 -1.40
C ALA A 58 2.69 13.53 -1.30
N ASN A 59 3.90 12.99 -1.24
CA ASN A 59 4.17 11.55 -1.11
C ASN A 59 3.98 11.06 0.35
N SER A 60 3.85 9.76 0.53
CA SER A 60 3.70 9.09 1.84
C SER A 60 4.92 9.21 2.76
N ILE A 61 6.07 9.71 2.26
CA ILE A 61 7.20 10.11 3.11
C ILE A 61 6.84 11.28 4.03
N ASN A 62 5.86 12.11 3.63
CA ASN A 62 5.29 13.13 4.50
C ASN A 62 4.26 12.50 5.44
N VAL A 63 4.52 12.54 6.74
CA VAL A 63 3.65 11.97 7.77
C VAL A 63 2.24 12.58 7.78
N ALA A 64 2.08 13.83 7.36
CA ALA A 64 0.77 14.48 7.25
C ALA A 64 -0.17 13.76 6.26
N ARG A 65 0.38 12.97 5.33
CA ARG A 65 -0.42 12.12 4.42
C ARG A 65 -1.13 10.97 5.15
N TRP A 66 -0.70 10.60 6.33
CA TRP A 66 -1.37 9.56 7.12
C TRP A 66 -2.69 10.05 7.72
N LEU A 67 -2.81 11.33 8.05
CA LEU A 67 -4.02 11.87 8.68
C LEU A 67 -5.29 11.57 7.87
N PRO A 68 -5.40 11.91 6.57
CA PRO A 68 -6.57 11.55 5.78
C PRO A 68 -6.72 10.03 5.59
N GLN A 69 -5.62 9.27 5.57
CA GLN A 69 -5.67 7.81 5.44
C GLN A 69 -6.19 7.12 6.71
N MET A 70 -5.99 7.71 7.89
CA MET A 70 -6.56 7.21 9.14
C MET A 70 -8.08 7.15 9.08
N PHE A 71 -8.73 8.11 8.42
CA PHE A 71 -10.19 8.16 8.33
C PHE A 71 -10.80 6.93 7.65
N TYR A 72 -10.09 6.25 6.76
CA TYR A 72 -10.57 5.01 6.14
C TYR A 72 -10.85 3.94 7.19
N TYR A 73 -9.99 3.82 8.19
CA TYR A 73 -10.13 2.84 9.28
C TYR A 73 -11.31 3.19 10.19
N PHE A 74 -11.46 4.46 10.56
CA PHE A 74 -12.61 4.92 11.37
C PHE A 74 -13.94 4.76 10.61
N LEU A 75 -13.98 5.09 9.32
CA LEU A 75 -15.17 4.92 8.49
C LEU A 75 -15.53 3.44 8.30
N ALA A 76 -14.55 2.57 8.07
CA ALA A 76 -14.76 1.13 7.99
C ALA A 76 -15.31 0.60 9.33
N TYR A 77 -14.69 0.97 10.45
CA TYR A 77 -15.12 0.57 11.77
C TYR A 77 -16.56 0.99 12.08
N LYS A 78 -16.96 2.19 11.67
CA LYS A 78 -18.34 2.68 11.85
C LYS A 78 -19.39 1.83 11.13
N LYS A 79 -18.99 1.10 10.07
CA LYS A 79 -19.91 0.31 9.23
C LYS A 79 -19.98 -1.17 9.60
N ILE A 80 -19.12 -1.65 10.49
CA ILE A 80 -19.06 -3.07 10.87
C ILE A 80 -19.74 -3.34 12.20
N ASN A 81 -20.05 -4.62 12.46
CA ASN A 81 -20.56 -5.04 13.75
C ASN A 81 -19.41 -5.12 14.78
N ASN A 82 -19.47 -4.28 15.80
CA ASN A 82 -18.40 -4.10 16.79
C ASN A 82 -18.33 -5.23 17.85
N THR A 83 -19.09 -6.32 17.69
CA THR A 83 -19.06 -7.47 18.62
C THR A 83 -17.99 -8.51 18.26
N LYS A 84 -17.25 -8.30 17.15
CA LYS A 84 -16.25 -9.24 16.65
C LYS A 84 -14.88 -8.55 16.55
N ASP A 85 -13.84 -9.37 16.54
CA ASP A 85 -12.48 -8.92 16.27
C ASP A 85 -12.34 -8.35 14.86
N ASN A 86 -11.67 -7.22 14.75
CA ASN A 86 -11.49 -6.50 13.48
C ASN A 86 -10.09 -6.77 12.92
N LEU A 87 -10.03 -7.41 11.76
CA LEU A 87 -8.81 -7.67 11.00
C LEU A 87 -8.75 -6.73 9.81
N PHE A 88 -7.63 -6.03 9.65
CA PHE A 88 -7.41 -5.15 8.49
C PHE A 88 -6.26 -5.65 7.64
N SER A 89 -6.57 -6.05 6.42
CA SER A 89 -5.58 -6.36 5.40
C SER A 89 -5.36 -5.14 4.50
N VAL A 90 -4.10 -4.75 4.36
CA VAL A 90 -3.73 -3.51 3.68
C VAL A 90 -2.75 -3.83 2.56
N PRO A 91 -3.11 -3.53 1.30
CA PRO A 91 -2.16 -3.58 0.19
C PRO A 91 -1.00 -2.63 0.49
N SER A 92 0.20 -3.17 0.58
CA SER A 92 1.35 -2.46 1.15
C SER A 92 2.55 -2.47 0.20
N GLY A 93 2.80 -1.34 -0.46
CA GLY A 93 4.07 -1.04 -1.14
C GLY A 93 4.98 -0.24 -0.23
N ASN A 94 4.77 1.08 -0.15
CA ASN A 94 5.57 1.96 0.71
C ASN A 94 5.09 2.03 2.18
N PHE A 95 4.13 1.21 2.59
CA PHE A 95 3.64 1.06 3.97
C PHE A 95 3.00 2.32 4.60
N GLY A 96 2.72 3.36 3.84
CA GLY A 96 2.11 4.60 4.36
C GLY A 96 0.70 4.38 4.91
N ASN A 97 -0.15 3.64 4.18
CA ASN A 97 -1.54 3.37 4.57
C ASN A 97 -1.61 2.53 5.86
N ILE A 98 -0.84 1.44 5.94
CA ILE A 98 -0.84 0.60 7.14
C ILE A 98 -0.25 1.31 8.36
N CYS A 99 0.71 2.24 8.16
CA CYS A 99 1.17 3.15 9.22
C CYS A 99 0.02 3.99 9.78
N ALA A 100 -0.84 4.52 8.91
CA ALA A 100 -2.02 5.27 9.32
C ALA A 100 -3.00 4.40 10.13
N GLY A 101 -3.19 3.14 9.72
CA GLY A 101 -4.00 2.18 10.47
C GLY A 101 -3.42 1.87 11.85
N ILE A 102 -2.13 1.62 11.95
CA ILE A 102 -1.45 1.36 13.23
C ILE A 102 -1.55 2.59 14.15
N LEU A 103 -1.41 3.80 13.60
CA LEU A 103 -1.60 5.02 14.37
C LEU A 103 -3.05 5.16 14.85
N SER A 104 -4.05 4.82 14.02
CA SER A 104 -5.46 4.79 14.42
C SER A 104 -5.71 3.82 15.58
N LYS A 105 -5.08 2.63 15.55
CA LYS A 105 -5.11 1.68 16.69
C LYS A 105 -4.49 2.29 17.94
N SER A 106 -3.37 2.97 17.81
CA SER A 106 -2.70 3.64 18.94
C SER A 106 -3.56 4.76 19.55
N MET A 107 -4.48 5.35 18.77
CA MET A 107 -5.46 6.33 19.25
C MET A 107 -6.71 5.69 19.87
N GLY A 108 -6.77 4.37 19.96
CA GLY A 108 -7.86 3.65 20.59
C GLY A 108 -8.86 2.99 19.63
N LEU A 109 -8.65 3.04 18.30
CA LEU A 109 -9.52 2.30 17.40
C LEU A 109 -9.33 0.79 17.62
N PRO A 110 -10.40 0.01 17.90
CA PRO A 110 -10.29 -1.39 18.26
C PRO A 110 -10.03 -2.27 17.03
N ILE A 111 -8.79 -2.29 16.61
CA ILE A 111 -8.27 -3.17 15.57
C ILE A 111 -7.52 -4.31 16.25
N HIS A 112 -7.93 -5.54 15.99
CA HIS A 112 -7.30 -6.72 16.58
C HIS A 112 -5.93 -6.96 15.94
N HIS A 113 -5.89 -7.08 14.62
CA HIS A 113 -4.66 -7.39 13.89
C HIS A 113 -4.60 -6.73 12.51
N PHE A 114 -3.38 -6.43 12.06
CA PHE A 114 -3.10 -5.95 10.71
C PHE A 114 -2.44 -7.02 9.86
N ILE A 115 -2.75 -7.02 8.58
CA ILE A 115 -2.12 -7.87 7.59
C ILE A 115 -1.50 -6.98 6.51
N ALA A 116 -0.18 -6.95 6.42
CA ALA A 116 0.54 -6.32 5.33
C ALA A 116 0.57 -7.26 4.14
N SER A 117 -0.17 -6.94 3.10
CA SER A 117 -0.25 -7.75 1.89
C SER A 117 0.59 -7.11 0.80
N THR A 118 1.65 -7.77 0.37
CA THR A 118 2.57 -7.27 -0.66
C THR A 118 2.45 -8.08 -1.95
N ASN A 119 2.89 -7.52 -3.05
CA ASN A 119 3.17 -8.27 -4.26
C ASN A 119 4.51 -9.03 -4.13
N ALA A 120 5.13 -9.41 -5.23
CA ALA A 120 6.41 -10.13 -5.23
C ALA A 120 7.60 -9.34 -4.61
N ASN A 121 7.37 -8.09 -4.19
CA ASN A 121 8.33 -7.28 -3.43
C ASN A 121 8.12 -7.52 -1.93
N ASP A 122 8.73 -8.54 -1.41
CA ASP A 122 8.41 -9.23 -0.15
C ASP A 122 9.34 -8.90 1.02
N THR A 123 10.10 -7.82 0.97
CA THR A 123 11.08 -7.46 2.01
C THR A 123 10.47 -7.49 3.42
N ILE A 124 9.28 -6.93 3.60
CA ILE A 124 8.65 -6.87 4.92
C ILE A 124 8.03 -8.20 5.36
N PRO A 125 7.31 -8.96 4.53
CA PRO A 125 6.93 -10.33 4.85
C PRO A 125 8.10 -11.19 5.34
N ARG A 126 9.25 -11.15 4.64
CA ARG A 126 10.47 -11.86 5.07
C ARG A 126 10.98 -11.34 6.41
N TYR A 127 11.10 -10.02 6.56
CA TYR A 127 11.53 -9.43 7.83
C TYR A 127 10.64 -9.86 9.01
N ILE A 128 9.34 -9.93 8.82
CA ILE A 128 8.43 -10.40 9.89
C ILE A 128 8.73 -11.85 10.27
N ILE A 129 9.16 -12.69 9.32
CA ILE A 129 9.46 -14.10 9.56
C ILE A 129 10.82 -14.29 10.23
N ASP A 130 11.88 -13.69 9.69
CA ASP A 130 13.27 -13.97 10.10
C ASP A 130 13.93 -12.85 10.94
N GLY A 131 13.39 -11.64 10.87
CA GLY A 131 13.94 -10.47 11.56
C GLY A 131 15.06 -9.78 10.79
N LEU A 132 15.40 -10.23 9.59
CA LEU A 132 16.45 -9.64 8.76
C LEU A 132 15.86 -8.67 7.73
N TYR A 133 16.24 -7.40 7.82
CA TYR A 133 15.85 -6.40 6.84
C TYR A 133 16.82 -6.43 5.66
N ASP A 134 16.41 -7.07 4.58
CA ASP A 134 17.22 -7.29 3.39
C ASP A 134 16.41 -6.97 2.12
N PRO A 135 16.39 -5.69 1.67
CA PRO A 135 15.74 -5.29 0.43
C PRO A 135 16.46 -5.86 -0.80
N HIS A 136 15.70 -6.52 -1.67
CA HIS A 136 16.19 -6.98 -2.97
C HIS A 136 15.94 -5.92 -4.05
N SER A 137 16.39 -6.17 -5.28
CA SER A 137 16.01 -5.33 -6.42
C SER A 137 14.50 -5.40 -6.66
N THR A 138 13.89 -4.25 -6.93
CA THR A 138 12.45 -4.13 -7.17
C THR A 138 12.00 -4.94 -8.38
N LYS A 139 10.97 -5.75 -8.21
CA LYS A 139 10.33 -6.54 -9.26
C LYS A 139 9.12 -5.81 -9.78
N LYS A 140 8.98 -5.75 -11.11
CA LYS A 140 7.78 -5.22 -11.77
C LYS A 140 6.63 -6.22 -11.68
N THR A 141 5.42 -5.75 -11.32
CA THR A 141 4.22 -6.57 -11.18
C THR A 141 2.99 -5.87 -11.75
N ILE A 142 1.88 -6.59 -11.89
CA ILE A 142 0.59 -6.02 -12.29
C ILE A 142 -0.01 -5.07 -11.24
N SER A 143 0.41 -5.18 -9.98
CA SER A 143 0.06 -4.25 -8.90
C SER A 143 1.16 -3.19 -8.69
N ASN A 144 1.53 -2.52 -9.77
CA ASN A 144 2.75 -1.72 -9.92
C ASN A 144 2.92 -0.58 -8.91
N ALA A 145 1.85 -0.01 -8.36
CA ALA A 145 1.96 1.00 -7.29
C ALA A 145 2.48 0.42 -5.96
N MET A 146 2.62 -0.90 -5.88
CA MET A 146 3.23 -1.63 -4.76
C MET A 146 4.65 -2.16 -5.10
N ASP A 147 5.21 -1.81 -6.26
CA ASP A 147 6.58 -2.20 -6.66
C ASP A 147 7.60 -1.37 -5.88
N VAL A 148 7.75 -1.72 -4.61
CA VAL A 148 8.63 -1.06 -3.65
C VAL A 148 9.35 -2.12 -2.83
N SER A 149 10.65 -2.22 -2.99
CA SER A 149 11.48 -3.17 -2.23
C SER A 149 12.02 -2.60 -0.93
N ASP A 150 12.26 -1.28 -0.88
CA ASP A 150 12.74 -0.57 0.32
C ASP A 150 11.68 0.44 0.82
N PRO A 151 10.64 -0.03 1.54
CA PRO A 151 9.53 0.83 1.94
C PRO A 151 9.94 1.85 3.01
N SER A 152 10.01 3.12 2.62
CA SER A 152 10.47 4.22 3.47
C SER A 152 9.63 4.48 4.73
N ASN A 153 8.40 3.97 4.80
CA ASN A 153 7.56 4.09 5.99
C ASN A 153 7.77 2.95 6.99
N PHE A 154 8.44 1.86 6.63
CA PHE A 154 8.57 0.72 7.53
C PHE A 154 9.38 1.04 8.79
N ILE A 155 10.41 1.85 8.68
CA ILE A 155 11.18 2.34 9.85
C ILE A 155 10.28 3.04 10.89
N ARG A 156 9.18 3.65 10.46
CA ARG A 156 8.21 4.30 11.36
C ARG A 156 7.38 3.26 12.11
N ILE A 157 7.00 2.17 11.44
CA ILE A 157 6.34 1.02 12.09
C ILE A 157 7.28 0.44 13.14
N GLN A 158 8.55 0.19 12.80
CA GLN A 158 9.53 -0.29 13.76
C GLN A 158 9.63 0.64 14.98
N LYS A 159 9.66 1.96 14.79
CA LYS A 159 9.69 2.93 15.89
C LYS A 159 8.42 2.88 16.76
N ILE A 160 7.23 2.74 16.17
CA ILE A 160 5.97 2.61 16.94
C ILE A 160 6.02 1.38 17.85
N PHE A 161 6.62 0.29 17.39
CA PHE A 161 6.79 -0.93 18.18
C PHE A 161 8.11 -0.97 18.98
N ASN A 162 8.85 0.16 19.12
CA ASN A 162 10.13 0.27 19.81
C ASN A 162 11.20 -0.70 19.26
N SER A 163 11.17 -1.00 17.99
CA SER A 163 12.02 -1.98 17.32
C SER A 163 11.92 -3.40 17.92
N ASP A 164 10.85 -3.68 18.66
CA ASP A 164 10.59 -4.99 19.25
C ASP A 164 9.82 -5.85 18.23
N LEU A 165 10.53 -6.80 17.63
CA LEU A 165 9.98 -7.71 16.61
C LEU A 165 8.84 -8.58 17.16
N GLN A 166 8.87 -8.95 18.44
CA GLN A 166 7.81 -9.76 19.04
C GLN A 166 6.52 -8.94 19.22
N LYS A 167 6.64 -7.67 19.61
CA LYS A 167 5.49 -6.75 19.65
C LYS A 167 4.93 -6.49 18.27
N LEU A 168 5.80 -6.33 17.27
CA LEU A 168 5.39 -6.17 15.89
C LEU A 168 4.60 -7.37 15.41
N ARG A 169 5.12 -8.60 15.57
CA ARG A 169 4.46 -9.86 15.18
C ARG A 169 3.11 -10.10 15.85
N LYS A 170 2.92 -9.63 17.08
CA LYS A 170 1.62 -9.71 17.77
C LYS A 170 0.56 -8.81 17.12
N ASN A 171 0.95 -7.79 16.38
CA ASN A 171 0.03 -6.79 15.80
C ASN A 171 -0.01 -6.80 14.27
N LEU A 172 1.00 -7.38 13.62
CA LEU A 172 1.18 -7.32 12.18
C LEU A 172 1.70 -8.64 11.65
N SER A 173 0.98 -9.20 10.68
CA SER A 173 1.45 -10.30 9.82
C SER A 173 1.77 -9.76 8.42
N GLY A 174 2.64 -10.45 7.69
CA GLY A 174 2.99 -10.09 6.32
C GLY A 174 2.89 -11.28 5.38
N PHE A 175 2.31 -11.08 4.21
CA PHE A 175 2.22 -12.09 3.14
C PHE A 175 2.52 -11.46 1.80
N SER A 176 3.16 -12.22 0.92
CA SER A 176 3.44 -11.83 -0.46
C SER A 176 2.72 -12.75 -1.44
N PHE A 177 2.39 -12.19 -2.61
CA PHE A 177 1.66 -12.87 -3.67
C PHE A 177 2.25 -12.50 -5.03
N ASN A 178 2.27 -13.44 -5.95
CA ASN A 178 2.69 -13.23 -7.31
C ASN A 178 1.51 -12.77 -8.21
N ASP A 179 1.82 -12.44 -9.46
CA ASP A 179 0.81 -11.94 -10.40
C ASP A 179 -0.27 -12.99 -10.72
N THR A 180 0.10 -14.27 -10.86
CA THR A 180 -0.87 -15.35 -11.10
C THR A 180 -1.86 -15.49 -9.96
N GLU A 181 -1.41 -15.52 -8.71
CA GLU A 181 -2.27 -15.55 -7.53
C GLU A 181 -3.20 -14.33 -7.49
N THR A 182 -2.68 -13.17 -7.88
CA THR A 182 -3.44 -11.91 -7.91
C THR A 182 -4.54 -11.95 -8.98
N GLU A 183 -4.24 -12.41 -10.19
CA GLU A 183 -5.22 -12.60 -11.26
C GLU A 183 -6.29 -13.62 -10.90
N ASP A 184 -5.90 -14.75 -10.29
CA ASP A 184 -6.85 -15.76 -9.82
C ASP A 184 -7.81 -15.18 -8.77
N ALA A 185 -7.31 -14.36 -7.86
CA ALA A 185 -8.13 -13.67 -6.87
C ALA A 185 -9.10 -12.66 -7.53
N MET A 186 -8.65 -11.92 -8.55
CA MET A 186 -9.52 -11.01 -9.30
C MET A 186 -10.64 -11.78 -9.99
N ARG A 187 -10.34 -12.91 -10.65
CA ARG A 187 -11.34 -13.80 -11.26
C ARG A 187 -12.32 -14.38 -10.25
N LEU A 188 -11.81 -14.83 -9.10
CA LEU A 188 -12.65 -15.37 -8.03
C LEU A 188 -13.63 -14.32 -7.51
N LEU A 189 -13.13 -13.11 -7.20
CA LEU A 189 -13.95 -12.02 -6.66
C LEU A 189 -15.02 -11.60 -7.66
N TYR A 190 -14.69 -11.51 -8.94
CA TYR A 190 -15.65 -11.17 -10.00
C TYR A 190 -16.69 -12.27 -10.19
N ASN A 191 -16.28 -13.53 -10.39
CA ASN A 191 -17.18 -14.61 -10.75
C ASN A 191 -18.06 -15.09 -9.58
N SER A 192 -17.53 -15.07 -8.35
CA SER A 192 -18.24 -15.63 -7.19
C SER A 192 -18.98 -14.59 -6.37
N TYR A 193 -18.57 -13.32 -6.43
CA TYR A 193 -19.11 -12.27 -5.56
C TYR A 193 -19.59 -11.04 -6.35
N ASP A 194 -19.50 -11.06 -7.69
CA ASP A 194 -19.80 -9.91 -8.55
C ASP A 194 -19.04 -8.63 -8.10
N TYR A 195 -17.81 -8.84 -7.60
CA TYR A 195 -16.99 -7.77 -7.06
C TYR A 195 -15.81 -7.48 -7.98
N LEU A 196 -15.92 -6.38 -8.72
CA LEU A 196 -14.86 -5.90 -9.60
C LEU A 196 -13.76 -5.22 -8.77
N THR A 197 -12.53 -5.73 -8.86
CA THR A 197 -11.41 -5.23 -8.07
C THR A 197 -10.17 -4.93 -8.93
N CYS A 198 -9.32 -4.02 -8.45
CA CYS A 198 -8.00 -3.79 -9.02
C CYS A 198 -6.98 -4.78 -8.45
N PRO A 199 -5.81 -4.99 -9.10
CA PRO A 199 -4.81 -5.94 -8.63
C PRO A 199 -4.31 -5.65 -7.21
N HIS A 200 -4.19 -4.38 -6.82
CA HIS A 200 -3.78 -4.01 -5.46
C HIS A 200 -4.76 -4.49 -4.40
N SER A 201 -6.06 -4.28 -4.64
CA SER A 201 -7.10 -4.73 -3.70
C SER A 201 -7.22 -6.25 -3.67
N ALA A 202 -6.95 -6.94 -4.78
CA ALA A 202 -6.91 -8.40 -4.84
C ALA A 202 -5.77 -8.95 -3.96
N VAL A 203 -4.59 -8.33 -3.96
CA VAL A 203 -3.50 -8.66 -3.03
C VAL A 203 -3.94 -8.48 -1.57
N GLY A 204 -4.69 -7.41 -1.28
CA GLY A 204 -5.27 -7.19 0.06
C GLY A 204 -6.23 -8.29 0.47
N TYR A 205 -7.11 -8.73 -0.44
CA TYR A 205 -8.02 -9.86 -0.21
C TYR A 205 -7.27 -11.17 0.06
N LEU A 206 -6.24 -11.47 -0.74
CA LEU A 206 -5.42 -12.66 -0.58
C LEU A 206 -4.75 -12.73 0.80
N GLY A 207 -4.20 -11.61 1.26
CA GLY A 207 -3.57 -11.56 2.58
C GLY A 207 -4.57 -11.81 3.71
N LEU A 208 -5.76 -11.20 3.62
CA LEU A 208 -6.83 -11.44 4.59
C LEU A 208 -7.22 -12.92 4.63
N LYS A 209 -7.52 -13.49 3.45
CA LYS A 209 -7.89 -14.89 3.31
C LYS A 209 -6.81 -15.82 3.87
N LYS A 210 -5.56 -15.62 3.48
CA LYS A 210 -4.43 -16.44 3.94
C LYS A 210 -4.27 -16.40 5.47
N TYR A 211 -4.39 -15.21 6.07
CA TYR A 211 -4.31 -15.06 7.52
C TYR A 211 -5.45 -15.80 8.23
N MET A 212 -6.69 -15.68 7.74
CA MET A 212 -7.85 -16.35 8.32
C MET A 212 -7.74 -17.87 8.20
N ASP A 213 -7.33 -18.38 7.04
CA ASP A 213 -7.18 -19.82 6.78
C ASP A 213 -6.07 -20.43 7.67
N MET A 214 -4.90 -19.78 7.76
CA MET A 214 -3.78 -20.24 8.58
C MET A 214 -4.11 -20.30 10.06
N ASN A 215 -4.87 -19.34 10.56
CA ASN A 215 -5.26 -19.27 11.97
C ASN A 215 -6.60 -19.96 12.27
N LYS A 216 -7.27 -20.53 11.25
CA LYS A 216 -8.59 -21.17 11.35
C LYS A 216 -9.64 -20.25 11.98
N ILE A 217 -9.63 -18.99 11.60
CA ILE A 217 -10.51 -17.94 12.13
C ILE A 217 -11.66 -17.71 11.15
N SER A 218 -12.90 -17.79 11.62
CA SER A 218 -14.10 -17.55 10.80
C SER A 218 -15.05 -16.51 11.39
N ASN A 219 -15.01 -16.27 12.70
CA ASN A 219 -15.93 -15.35 13.38
C ASN A 219 -15.28 -13.99 13.66
N VAL A 220 -14.90 -13.28 12.60
CA VAL A 220 -14.24 -11.97 12.69
C VAL A 220 -14.83 -11.01 11.64
N ASN A 221 -14.57 -9.71 11.81
CA ASN A 221 -14.75 -8.73 10.76
C ASN A 221 -13.45 -8.66 9.94
N GLY A 222 -13.43 -9.31 8.79
CA GLY A 222 -12.31 -9.25 7.86
C GLY A 222 -12.50 -8.08 6.88
N ILE A 223 -11.60 -7.12 6.90
CA ILE A 223 -11.63 -5.94 6.05
C ILE A 223 -10.35 -5.89 5.22
N PHE A 224 -10.45 -5.82 3.91
CA PHE A 224 -9.32 -5.45 3.07
C PHE A 224 -9.53 -4.04 2.50
N ILE A 225 -8.47 -3.25 2.48
CA ILE A 225 -8.55 -1.85 2.02
C ILE A 225 -8.44 -1.81 0.50
N SER A 226 -9.42 -1.19 -0.15
CA SER A 226 -9.36 -0.89 -1.58
C SER A 226 -8.71 0.48 -1.78
N THR A 227 -7.58 0.53 -2.48
CA THR A 227 -6.74 1.73 -2.59
C THR A 227 -6.87 2.47 -3.90
N ALA A 228 -7.48 1.85 -4.93
CA ALA A 228 -7.66 2.46 -6.24
C ALA A 228 -8.92 1.92 -6.93
N HIS A 229 -9.50 2.74 -7.81
CA HIS A 229 -10.58 2.30 -8.67
C HIS A 229 -10.04 1.40 -9.78
N CYS A 230 -10.73 0.30 -10.10
CA CYS A 230 -10.32 -0.71 -11.08
C CYS A 230 -10.07 -0.13 -12.49
N ILE A 231 -10.79 0.92 -12.86
CA ILE A 231 -10.64 1.58 -14.17
C ILE A 231 -9.23 2.13 -14.42
N LYS A 232 -8.46 2.41 -13.36
CA LYS A 232 -7.07 2.84 -13.49
C LYS A 232 -6.14 1.73 -14.01
N PHE A 233 -6.59 0.50 -13.91
CA PHE A 233 -5.87 -0.71 -14.32
C PHE A 233 -6.70 -1.51 -15.31
N LYS A 234 -7.45 -0.79 -16.17
CA LYS A 234 -8.46 -1.37 -17.07
C LYS A 234 -7.92 -2.58 -17.82
N ASP A 235 -6.79 -2.44 -18.50
CA ASP A 235 -6.21 -3.51 -19.33
C ASP A 235 -5.87 -4.77 -18.51
N VAL A 236 -5.28 -4.58 -17.33
CA VAL A 236 -4.97 -5.69 -16.41
C VAL A 236 -6.25 -6.36 -15.91
N VAL A 237 -7.26 -5.55 -15.54
CA VAL A 237 -8.53 -6.07 -15.03
C VAL A 237 -9.27 -6.85 -16.11
N GLU A 238 -9.45 -6.27 -17.30
CA GLU A 238 -10.14 -6.92 -18.43
C GLU A 238 -9.46 -8.23 -18.84
N ASN A 239 -8.12 -8.24 -18.91
CA ASN A 239 -7.35 -9.44 -19.20
C ASN A 239 -7.54 -10.51 -18.11
N SER A 240 -7.55 -10.12 -16.84
CA SER A 240 -7.68 -11.05 -15.72
C SER A 240 -9.07 -11.69 -15.66
N ILE A 241 -10.15 -10.93 -15.90
CA ILE A 241 -11.53 -11.44 -15.80
C ILE A 241 -12.11 -11.90 -17.15
N ASN A 242 -11.38 -11.74 -18.26
CA ASN A 242 -11.81 -12.01 -19.62
C ASN A 242 -13.14 -11.31 -20.01
N THR A 243 -13.33 -10.09 -19.52
CA THR A 243 -14.57 -9.31 -19.74
C THR A 243 -14.23 -7.83 -19.83
N SER A 244 -14.84 -7.13 -20.80
CA SER A 244 -14.68 -5.68 -20.94
C SER A 244 -15.45 -4.93 -19.86
N ILE A 245 -14.79 -3.96 -19.22
CA ILE A 245 -15.39 -3.10 -18.20
C ILE A 245 -15.68 -1.72 -18.78
N LYS A 246 -16.85 -1.18 -18.44
CA LYS A 246 -17.32 0.13 -18.90
C LYS A 246 -17.01 1.24 -17.89
#